data_89f010619d445e86381f384440ce81b2
#
_entry.id   89f010619d445e86381f384440ce81b2
#
_cell.length_a   1.000
_cell.length_b   1.000
_cell.length_c   1.000
_cell.angle_alpha   90.00
_cell.angle_beta   90.00
_cell.angle_gamma   90.00
#
_symmetry.space_group_name_H-M   'P 1'
#
loop_
_entity.id
_entity.type
_entity.pdbx_description
1 polymer ?
#
loop_
_entity_poly.entity_id
_entity_poly.type
_entity_poly.pdbx_seq_one_letter_code
_entity_poly.pdbx_strand_id
1 'polypeptide(L)'
;AEFSAAAQAAKKDGDATTYTHRLKKPFTYEGCTVEELTFDFAQLTGNDSLAIEDELQSMNKPVIVPTLSGQYLTRVAARACTTVLQDPFGKTRRVSADFLTALPIHEYNRIRTRTRSFLLASES
;
A
#
# COMPACT_ATOMS: atom_id res chain seq x y z
N ALA A 1 26.15 -11.84 -9.88
CA ALA A 1 25.36 -12.85 -9.18
C ALA A 1 24.32 -12.21 -8.25
N GLU A 2 24.73 -11.30 -7.37
CA GLU A 2 23.78 -10.60 -6.48
C GLU A 2 22.80 -9.76 -7.27
N PHE A 3 23.28 -9.09 -8.31
CA PHE A 3 22.43 -8.27 -9.16
C PHE A 3 21.38 -9.14 -9.87
N SER A 4 21.78 -10.30 -10.36
CA SER A 4 20.86 -11.23 -11.02
C SER A 4 19.82 -11.78 -10.05
N ALA A 5 20.25 -12.12 -8.83
CA ALA A 5 19.32 -12.62 -7.81
C ALA A 5 18.35 -11.52 -7.38
N ALA A 6 18.84 -10.29 -7.20
CA ALA A 6 17.99 -9.15 -6.86
C ALA A 6 17.02 -8.83 -8.00
N ALA A 7 17.50 -8.88 -9.25
CA ALA A 7 16.64 -8.64 -10.40
C ALA A 7 15.58 -9.73 -10.55
N GLN A 8 15.94 -10.98 -10.31
CA GLN A 8 14.97 -12.08 -10.35
C GLN A 8 13.98 -11.99 -9.20
N ALA A 9 14.44 -11.62 -8.02
CA ALA A 9 13.54 -11.43 -6.88
C ALA A 9 12.60 -10.27 -7.14
N ALA A 10 13.09 -9.15 -7.68
CA ALA A 10 12.27 -8.00 -8.03
C ALA A 10 11.28 -8.35 -9.13
N LYS A 11 11.71 -9.11 -10.14
CA LYS A 11 10.84 -9.57 -11.22
C LYS A 11 9.78 -10.55 -10.70
N LYS A 12 10.19 -11.47 -9.83
CA LYS A 12 9.28 -12.42 -9.19
C LYS A 12 8.30 -11.68 -8.29
N ASP A 13 8.78 -10.71 -7.53
CA ASP A 13 7.93 -9.85 -6.69
C ASP A 13 7.06 -8.94 -7.53
N GLY A 14 7.57 -8.45 -8.68
CA GLY A 14 6.79 -7.64 -9.62
C GLY A 14 5.67 -8.42 -10.27
N ASP A 15 5.90 -9.71 -10.53
CA ASP A 15 4.87 -10.61 -11.04
C ASP A 15 3.94 -11.06 -9.92
N ALA A 16 4.41 -11.05 -8.68
CA ALA A 16 3.59 -11.37 -7.53
C ALA A 16 2.68 -10.20 -7.21
N THR A 17 1.40 -10.48 -7.10
CA THR A 17 0.40 -9.47 -6.77
C THR A 17 0.31 -9.19 -5.27
N THR A 18 1.05 -9.95 -4.47
CA THR A 18 1.06 -9.79 -3.02
C THR A 18 2.40 -9.24 -2.55
N TYR A 19 2.35 -8.44 -1.50
CA TYR A 19 3.53 -7.87 -0.88
C TYR A 19 3.36 -7.87 0.62
N THR A 20 4.34 -8.43 1.36
CA THR A 20 4.37 -8.36 2.81
C THR A 20 5.48 -7.39 3.22
N HIS A 21 5.10 -6.33 3.91
CA HIS A 21 6.02 -5.32 4.39
C HIS A 21 6.27 -5.54 5.87
N ARG A 22 7.50 -5.90 6.20
CA ARG A 22 7.89 -6.10 7.59
C ARG A 22 8.47 -4.80 8.15
N LEU A 23 7.85 -4.31 9.22
CA LEU A 23 8.31 -3.08 9.88
C LEU A 23 9.59 -3.35 10.66
N LYS A 24 10.49 -2.37 10.69
CA LYS A 24 11.73 -2.48 11.48
C LYS A 24 11.43 -2.50 12.97
N LYS A 25 10.39 -1.80 13.38
CA LYS A 25 9.91 -1.76 14.77
C LYS A 25 8.41 -1.85 14.77
N PRO A 26 7.80 -2.49 15.79
CA PRO A 26 6.34 -2.49 15.90
C PRO A 26 5.81 -1.06 15.87
N PHE A 27 4.68 -0.87 15.19
CA PHE A 27 4.06 0.45 15.06
C PHE A 27 2.66 0.40 15.67
N THR A 28 2.37 1.37 16.52
CA THR A 28 1.07 1.49 17.19
C THR A 28 0.34 2.71 16.68
N TYR A 29 -0.92 2.52 16.28
CA TYR A 29 -1.79 3.58 15.79
C TYR A 29 -3.18 3.35 16.34
N GLU A 30 -3.69 4.34 17.08
CA GLU A 30 -5.02 4.29 17.69
C GLU A 30 -5.29 2.97 18.45
N GLY A 31 -4.31 2.54 19.24
CA GLY A 31 -4.42 1.35 20.05
C GLY A 31 -4.14 0.04 19.36
N CYS A 32 -3.90 0.06 18.05
CA CYS A 32 -3.60 -1.14 17.27
C CYS A 32 -2.11 -1.19 16.97
N THR A 33 -1.46 -2.30 17.31
CA THR A 33 -0.02 -2.50 17.08
C THR A 33 0.18 -3.53 15.99
N VAL A 34 1.05 -3.23 15.02
CA VAL A 34 1.40 -4.14 13.93
C VAL A 34 2.90 -4.26 13.80
N GLU A 35 3.33 -5.42 13.34
CA GLU A 35 4.73 -5.70 13.02
C GLU A 35 4.94 -5.89 11.53
N GLU A 36 3.88 -6.25 10.82
CA GLU A 36 3.93 -6.40 9.37
C GLU A 36 2.58 -6.07 8.75
N LEU A 37 2.61 -5.69 7.48
CA LEU A 37 1.43 -5.38 6.70
C LEU A 37 1.47 -6.20 5.41
N THR A 38 0.36 -6.81 5.05
CA THR A 38 0.25 -7.60 3.83
C THR A 38 -0.71 -6.92 2.87
N PHE A 39 -0.30 -6.84 1.60
CA PHE A 39 -1.07 -6.20 0.54
C PHE A 39 -1.33 -7.22 -0.57
N ASP A 40 -2.57 -7.26 -1.05
CA ASP A 40 -2.94 -8.08 -2.20
C ASP A 40 -3.52 -7.16 -3.28
N PHE A 41 -2.67 -6.79 -4.23
CA PHE A 41 -3.06 -5.88 -5.31
C PHE A 41 -3.95 -6.56 -6.34
N ALA A 42 -3.97 -7.89 -6.38
CA ALA A 42 -4.78 -8.62 -7.36
C ALA A 42 -6.28 -8.47 -7.12
N GLN A 43 -6.69 -8.15 -5.89
CA GLN A 43 -8.11 -7.98 -5.59
C GLN A 43 -8.66 -6.63 -6.04
N LEU A 44 -7.80 -5.71 -6.46
CA LEU A 44 -8.22 -4.38 -6.89
C LEU A 44 -8.82 -4.43 -8.30
N THR A 45 -9.82 -3.58 -8.52
CA THR A 45 -10.52 -3.47 -9.82
C THR A 45 -10.54 -2.02 -10.27
N GLY A 46 -11.03 -1.79 -11.49
CA GLY A 46 -11.23 -0.43 -12.00
C GLY A 46 -12.17 0.40 -11.12
N ASN A 47 -13.13 -0.25 -10.45
CA ASN A 47 -14.01 0.44 -9.53
C ASN A 47 -13.24 1.03 -8.35
N ASP A 48 -12.20 0.35 -7.87
CA ASP A 48 -11.33 0.88 -6.82
C ASP A 48 -10.61 2.13 -7.30
N SER A 49 -10.09 2.11 -8.52
CA SER A 49 -9.41 3.26 -9.11
C SER A 49 -10.34 4.46 -9.22
N LEU A 50 -11.54 4.25 -9.75
CA LEU A 50 -12.51 5.33 -9.91
C LEU A 50 -12.96 5.89 -8.56
N ALA A 51 -13.19 5.03 -7.58
CA ALA A 51 -13.58 5.46 -6.25
C ALA A 51 -12.50 6.34 -5.61
N ILE A 52 -11.22 5.97 -5.79
CA ILE A 52 -10.10 6.77 -5.28
C ILE A 52 -10.04 8.13 -5.96
N GLU A 53 -10.19 8.16 -7.29
CA GLU A 53 -10.18 9.41 -8.05
C GLU A 53 -11.31 10.34 -7.61
N ASP A 54 -12.52 9.79 -7.43
CA ASP A 54 -13.67 10.55 -6.97
C ASP A 54 -13.46 11.12 -5.56
N GLU A 55 -12.91 10.30 -4.66
CA GLU A 55 -12.60 10.76 -3.31
C GLU A 55 -11.63 11.92 -3.33
N LEU A 56 -10.53 11.79 -4.10
CA LEU A 56 -9.51 12.83 -4.17
C LEU A 56 -10.03 14.10 -4.84
N GLN A 57 -10.89 13.97 -5.85
CA GLN A 57 -11.50 15.12 -6.49
C GLN A 57 -12.41 15.86 -5.51
N SER A 58 -13.18 15.14 -4.71
CA SER A 58 -14.05 15.75 -3.70
C SER A 58 -13.27 16.47 -2.62
N MET A 59 -12.01 16.11 -2.42
CA MET A 59 -11.11 16.77 -1.46
C MET A 59 -10.30 17.90 -2.12
N ASN A 60 -10.59 18.26 -3.36
CA ASN A 60 -9.82 19.23 -4.15
C ASN A 60 -8.37 18.81 -4.36
N LYS A 61 -8.13 17.50 -4.48
CA LYS A 61 -6.82 16.93 -4.73
C LYS A 61 -6.87 16.04 -5.96
N PRO A 62 -7.22 16.57 -7.14
CA PRO A 62 -7.41 15.74 -8.34
C PRO A 62 -6.12 15.04 -8.74
N VAL A 63 -6.29 13.82 -9.26
CA VAL A 63 -5.16 13.00 -9.71
C VAL A 63 -4.82 13.39 -11.14
N ILE A 64 -3.59 13.84 -11.37
CA ILE A 64 -3.12 14.20 -12.71
C ILE A 64 -2.34 13.03 -13.30
N VAL A 65 -1.35 12.51 -12.56
CA VAL A 65 -0.57 11.34 -12.95
C VAL A 65 -0.63 10.33 -11.80
N PRO A 66 -1.46 9.27 -11.89
CA PRO A 66 -1.67 8.34 -10.78
C PRO A 66 -0.37 7.74 -10.23
N THR A 67 0.54 7.31 -11.09
CA THR A 67 1.78 6.65 -10.65
C THR A 67 2.74 7.60 -9.95
N LEU A 68 2.50 8.92 -10.00
CA LEU A 68 3.31 9.93 -9.32
C LEU A 68 2.58 10.56 -8.14
N SER A 69 1.31 10.25 -7.95
CA SER A 69 0.50 10.85 -6.90
C SER A 69 0.62 10.05 -5.60
N GLY A 70 1.21 10.67 -4.57
CA GLY A 70 1.28 10.05 -3.24
C GLY A 70 -0.10 9.78 -2.67
N GLN A 71 -1.05 10.70 -2.87
CA GLN A 71 -2.42 10.53 -2.40
C GLN A 71 -3.09 9.31 -3.04
N TYR A 72 -2.92 9.16 -4.36
CA TYR A 72 -3.48 8.03 -5.09
C TYR A 72 -2.83 6.72 -4.66
N LEU A 73 -1.50 6.68 -4.64
CA LEU A 73 -0.74 5.48 -4.29
C LEU A 73 -1.05 5.01 -2.87
N THR A 74 -1.17 5.94 -1.92
CA THR A 74 -1.50 5.60 -0.54
C THR A 74 -2.86 4.93 -0.44
N ARG A 75 -3.85 5.43 -1.18
CA ARG A 75 -5.20 4.87 -1.16
C ARG A 75 -5.27 3.53 -1.87
N VAL A 76 -4.48 3.34 -2.94
CA VAL A 76 -4.37 2.04 -3.59
C VAL A 76 -3.80 1.02 -2.59
N ALA A 77 -2.73 1.37 -1.89
CA ALA A 77 -2.13 0.49 -0.90
C ALA A 77 -3.12 0.17 0.24
N ALA A 78 -3.85 1.16 0.73
CA ALA A 78 -4.82 0.95 1.80
C ALA A 78 -5.92 -0.03 1.37
N ARG A 79 -6.41 0.10 0.15
CA ARG A 79 -7.44 -0.81 -0.39
C ARG A 79 -6.90 -2.22 -0.62
N ALA A 80 -5.61 -2.34 -0.97
CA ALA A 80 -4.97 -3.62 -1.18
C ALA A 80 -4.59 -4.32 0.12
N CYS A 81 -4.52 -3.59 1.23
CA CYS A 81 -4.05 -4.13 2.50
C CYS A 81 -5.06 -5.13 3.07
N THR A 82 -4.60 -6.34 3.31
CA THR A 82 -5.42 -7.43 3.87
C THR A 82 -5.25 -7.57 5.38
N THR A 83 -4.25 -6.89 5.95
CA THR A 83 -4.02 -6.92 7.39
C THR A 83 -5.19 -6.27 8.12
N VAL A 84 -5.69 -6.97 9.15
CA VAL A 84 -6.77 -6.47 9.99
C VAL A 84 -6.17 -5.97 11.30
N LEU A 85 -6.49 -4.73 11.66
CA LEU A 85 -6.05 -4.13 12.92
C LEU A 85 -6.97 -4.55 14.03
N GLN A 86 -6.41 -4.88 15.19
CA GLN A 86 -7.19 -5.26 16.36
C GLN A 86 -6.75 -4.41 17.55
N ASP A 87 -7.71 -3.77 18.20
CA ASP A 87 -7.43 -2.97 19.40
C ASP A 87 -7.42 -3.87 20.66
N PRO A 88 -7.02 -3.33 21.84
CA PRO A 88 -6.98 -4.12 23.06
C PRO A 88 -8.34 -4.65 23.51
N PHE A 89 -9.44 -4.11 22.99
CA PHE A 89 -10.80 -4.54 23.31
C PHE A 89 -11.34 -5.56 22.30
N GLY A 90 -10.49 -6.00 21.36
CA GLY A 90 -10.88 -6.99 20.36
C GLY A 90 -11.61 -6.42 19.15
N LYS A 91 -11.81 -5.11 19.09
CA LYS A 91 -12.45 -4.48 17.95
C LYS A 91 -11.48 -4.48 16.76
N THR A 92 -11.99 -4.85 15.58
CA THR A 92 -11.19 -4.94 14.37
C THR A 92 -11.54 -3.84 13.38
N ARG A 93 -10.56 -3.47 12.56
CA ARG A 93 -10.76 -2.52 11.46
C ARG A 93 -9.69 -2.71 10.40
N ARG A 94 -9.96 -2.18 9.23
CA ARG A 94 -9.01 -2.24 8.12
C ARG A 94 -7.97 -1.13 8.22
N VAL A 95 -6.82 -1.36 7.60
CA VAL A 95 -5.79 -0.33 7.44
C VAL A 95 -6.34 0.77 6.53
N SER A 96 -6.21 2.02 6.97
CA SER A 96 -6.67 3.19 6.23
C SER A 96 -5.50 3.96 5.64
N ALA A 97 -5.81 4.91 4.74
CA ALA A 97 -4.80 5.82 4.22
C ALA A 97 -4.13 6.61 5.37
N ASP A 98 -4.92 7.03 6.36
CA ASP A 98 -4.39 7.77 7.51
C ASP A 98 -3.40 6.92 8.31
N PHE A 99 -3.67 5.62 8.46
CA PHE A 99 -2.73 4.71 9.10
C PHE A 99 -1.39 4.70 8.36
N LEU A 100 -1.45 4.56 7.04
CA LEU A 100 -0.23 4.47 6.22
C LEU A 100 0.58 5.77 6.25
N THR A 101 -0.08 6.92 6.25
CA THR A 101 0.62 8.20 6.31
C THR A 101 1.20 8.50 7.70
N ALA A 102 0.72 7.81 8.72
CA ALA A 102 1.28 7.93 10.08
C ALA A 102 2.56 7.13 10.27
N LEU A 103 2.86 6.20 9.37
CA LEU A 103 4.09 5.40 9.44
C LEU A 103 5.35 6.26 9.34
N PRO A 104 6.49 5.80 9.92
CA PRO A 104 7.77 6.47 9.66
C PRO A 104 8.03 6.58 8.16
N ILE A 105 8.68 7.66 7.74
CA ILE A 105 8.81 7.99 6.32
C ILE A 105 9.47 6.88 5.51
N HIS A 106 10.47 6.19 6.05
CA HIS A 106 11.14 5.11 5.31
C HIS A 106 10.23 3.89 5.11
N GLU A 107 9.35 3.61 6.07
CA GLU A 107 8.36 2.54 5.92
C GLU A 107 7.31 2.92 4.89
N TYR A 108 6.79 4.15 5.00
CA TYR A 108 5.80 4.67 4.06
C TYR A 108 6.34 4.66 2.63
N ASN A 109 7.58 5.14 2.43
CA ASN A 109 8.18 5.22 1.10
C ASN A 109 8.38 3.85 0.46
N ARG A 110 8.72 2.84 1.24
CA ARG A 110 8.87 1.47 0.71
C ARG A 110 7.53 0.92 0.23
N ILE A 111 6.46 1.15 0.99
CA ILE A 111 5.12 0.72 0.60
C ILE A 111 4.67 1.49 -0.65
N ARG A 112 4.89 2.79 -0.68
CA ARG A 112 4.55 3.63 -1.83
C ARG A 112 5.28 3.19 -3.09
N THR A 113 6.57 2.93 -3.00
CA THR A 113 7.38 2.47 -4.12
C THR A 113 6.88 1.13 -4.65
N ARG A 114 6.54 0.22 -3.76
CA ARG A 114 6.01 -1.09 -4.14
C ARG A 114 4.67 -0.97 -4.85
N THR A 115 3.79 -0.11 -4.34
CA THR A 115 2.50 0.14 -4.96
C THR A 115 2.67 0.73 -6.36
N ARG A 116 3.59 1.68 -6.51
CA ARG A 116 3.89 2.28 -7.81
C ARG A 116 4.42 1.23 -8.78
N SER A 117 5.31 0.35 -8.32
CA SER A 117 5.86 -0.72 -9.14
C SER A 117 4.77 -1.66 -9.65
N PHE A 118 3.81 -2.00 -8.79
CA PHE A 118 2.67 -2.81 -9.21
C PHE A 118 1.87 -2.12 -10.32
N LEU A 119 1.55 -0.83 -10.14
CA LEU A 119 0.76 -0.10 -11.13
C LEU A 119 1.50 0.00 -12.47
N LEU A 120 2.80 0.25 -12.45
CA LEU A 120 3.60 0.31 -13.68
C LEU A 120 3.66 -1.04 -14.38
N ALA A 121 3.79 -2.12 -13.64
CA ALA A 121 3.79 -3.47 -14.20
C ALA A 121 2.44 -3.83 -14.81
N SER A 122 1.34 -3.36 -14.20
CA SER A 122 0.00 -3.67 -14.68
C SER A 122 -0.36 -2.96 -15.98
N GLU A 123 0.38 -1.93 -16.36
CA GLU A 123 0.16 -1.18 -17.60
C GLU A 123 0.89 -1.81 -18.81
N SER A 124 1.76 -2.76 -18.55
CA SER A 124 2.57 -3.36 -19.62
C SER A 124 1.91 -4.58 -20.25
#